data_428017f83aeebed68c447830fd68c1fc
#
_entry.id   428017f83aeebed68c447830fd68c1fc
#
_cell.length_a   1.000
_cell.length_b   1.000
_cell.length_c   1.000
_cell.angle_alpha   90.00
_cell.angle_beta   90.00
_cell.angle_gamma   90.00
#
_symmetry.space_group_name_H-M   'P 1'
#
loop_
_entity.id
_entity.type
_entity.pdbx_description
1 polymer ?
#
loop_
_entity_poly.entity_id
_entity_poly.type
_entity_poly.pdbx_seq_one_letter_code
_entity_poly.pdbx_strand_id
1 'polypeptide(L)'
;TEYSREEAPRRIWDDFTPPDFDYRNRWVGKGGKKAMGYDFYDLTSEDLALENARGYAEFFNDRMGGASGKNYYSACAALCWTDSAQHGRQSYSENARMSGRVDPCRIKKQSFDYFRVMQSEAPAVKIIGHWNYPAPTAANYRYEEKRFNGTYWEGTGVWHTRDPHHKTVYVVASYPVAAVELLVNGRRVGRCDKPQNAFVFAFPGVDVTQSGWVEAVGYGYDGTPSASDRLETADSPAALRLTLHTAPGGLAADGADIAYVDIAVQDSAGRVCPLCDARIDFTLDGPAQFLGGYNSGRFAGYGHDDSVIHQNHVYAECGTNRVFLRAGTAPGTIRLTAVMGSLRNVITLQSMPADLSPLTAAPLPCRLPDYAACAPQHRDAFVPIPQADAAKYQPEDKCYTKILVNGQEPDTRGVRSVNENGRVWGAVLCILERLQTVIPDAFRYDWNAAGGCLTLHSGGHTVTAQVGVTHLLVDGKENLMDGQPYLTAEGALVMEVNALIPHITGTRTQYDDKVNVLRIETE
;
A
#
# COMPACT_ATOMS: atom_id res chain seq x y z
N THR A 1 -20.27 -8.54 -19.96
CA THR A 1 -20.46 -8.48 -18.50
C THR A 1 -19.13 -8.20 -17.84
N GLU A 2 -19.09 -7.21 -16.96
CA GLU A 2 -17.93 -6.88 -16.14
C GLU A 2 -17.87 -7.83 -14.94
N TYR A 3 -16.67 -8.28 -14.60
CA TYR A 3 -16.40 -9.01 -13.38
C TYR A 3 -15.04 -8.57 -12.82
N SER A 4 -14.82 -8.85 -11.54
CA SER A 4 -13.51 -8.70 -10.90
C SER A 4 -13.00 -7.25 -10.95
N ARG A 5 -13.61 -6.40 -10.15
CA ARG A 5 -13.28 -4.95 -10.06
C ARG A 5 -12.55 -4.60 -8.77
N GLU A 6 -12.03 -5.58 -8.09
CA GLU A 6 -11.30 -5.38 -6.84
C GLU A 6 -10.04 -4.56 -7.13
N GLU A 7 -9.97 -3.42 -6.48
CA GLU A 7 -8.94 -2.43 -6.71
C GLU A 7 -7.76 -2.69 -5.78
N ALA A 8 -6.73 -3.36 -6.27
CA ALA A 8 -5.51 -3.64 -5.54
C ALA A 8 -4.32 -2.89 -6.13
N PRO A 9 -3.42 -2.31 -5.31
CA PRO A 9 -2.18 -1.74 -5.79
C PRO A 9 -1.21 -2.83 -6.25
N ARG A 10 -0.08 -2.41 -6.80
CA ARG A 10 1.05 -3.30 -7.07
C ARG A 10 1.69 -3.83 -5.79
N ARG A 11 1.62 -3.08 -4.70
CA ARG A 11 2.15 -3.46 -3.39
C ARG A 11 1.59 -4.78 -2.92
N ILE A 12 2.48 -5.59 -2.35
CA ILE A 12 2.13 -6.84 -1.70
C ILE A 12 2.15 -6.59 -0.20
N TRP A 13 1.00 -6.52 0.43
CA TRP A 13 0.89 -6.57 1.88
C TRP A 13 -0.20 -7.54 2.28
N ASP A 14 0.00 -8.13 3.38
CA ASP A 14 -0.99 -8.91 4.09
C ASP A 14 -1.05 -8.42 5.55
N ASP A 15 -1.73 -9.15 6.36
CA ASP A 15 -1.87 -8.81 7.76
C ASP A 15 -0.57 -8.96 8.58
N PHE A 16 0.44 -9.60 8.04
CA PHE A 16 1.71 -9.85 8.73
C PHE A 16 2.80 -8.89 8.30
N THR A 17 2.67 -8.29 7.12
CA THR A 17 3.74 -7.51 6.49
C THR A 17 3.24 -6.35 5.65
N PRO A 18 3.98 -5.25 5.61
CA PRO A 18 5.09 -4.92 6.52
C PRO A 18 4.55 -4.66 7.92
N PRO A 19 5.33 -4.93 9.00
CA PRO A 19 4.84 -4.88 10.38
C PRO A 19 4.32 -3.51 10.80
N ASP A 20 4.87 -2.43 10.23
CA ASP A 20 4.51 -1.05 10.55
C ASP A 20 3.62 -0.40 9.47
N PHE A 21 3.06 -1.22 8.58
CA PHE A 21 2.28 -0.70 7.47
C PHE A 21 0.82 -0.57 7.83
N ASP A 22 0.37 0.65 8.10
CA ASP A 22 -1.06 0.92 8.29
C ASP A 22 -1.77 1.04 6.95
N TYR A 23 -2.05 -0.10 6.33
CA TYR A 23 -2.75 -0.18 5.05
C TYR A 23 -4.20 0.30 5.14
N ARG A 24 -4.84 0.15 6.29
CA ARG A 24 -6.22 0.57 6.53
C ARG A 24 -6.40 2.05 6.28
N ASN A 25 -5.36 2.81 6.54
CA ASN A 25 -5.35 4.24 6.40
C ASN A 25 -4.85 4.73 5.04
N ARG A 26 -4.27 3.87 4.23
CA ARG A 26 -3.73 4.25 2.91
C ARG A 26 -4.76 4.19 1.78
N TRP A 27 -5.84 3.46 1.99
CA TRP A 27 -6.92 3.29 1.02
C TRP A 27 -8.08 4.20 1.34
N VAL A 28 -7.82 5.44 1.33
CA VAL A 28 -8.74 6.41 1.84
C VAL A 28 -9.58 7.01 0.75
N GLY A 29 -10.49 6.32 0.25
CA GLY A 29 -11.53 6.88 -0.58
C GLY A 29 -12.90 6.77 0.09
N LYS A 30 -13.05 7.19 1.34
CA LYS A 30 -14.34 7.08 2.03
C LYS A 30 -15.51 7.66 1.24
N GLY A 31 -15.32 8.82 0.61
CA GLY A 31 -16.34 9.40 -0.25
C GLY A 31 -16.59 8.59 -1.52
N GLY A 32 -15.53 8.17 -2.20
CA GLY A 32 -15.60 7.36 -3.41
C GLY A 32 -16.12 5.96 -3.16
N LYS A 33 -15.77 5.36 -2.05
CA LYS A 33 -16.21 4.01 -1.68
C LYS A 33 -17.67 3.93 -1.32
N LYS A 34 -18.19 4.85 -0.52
CA LYS A 34 -19.63 4.92 -0.28
C LYS A 34 -20.43 5.07 -1.58
N ALA A 35 -19.90 5.83 -2.52
CA ALA A 35 -20.51 5.99 -3.83
C ALA A 35 -20.43 4.71 -4.68
N MET A 36 -19.47 3.82 -4.41
CA MET A 36 -19.31 2.54 -5.11
C MET A 36 -19.79 1.33 -4.34
N GLY A 37 -20.19 1.49 -3.07
CA GLY A 37 -20.64 0.40 -2.22
C GLY A 37 -19.52 -0.49 -1.67
N TYR A 38 -18.24 -0.09 -1.75
CA TYR A 38 -17.12 -0.86 -1.22
C TYR A 38 -16.49 -0.17 -0.02
N ASP A 39 -16.10 -0.94 0.95
CA ASP A 39 -15.22 -0.51 2.02
C ASP A 39 -13.94 -1.36 2.01
N PHE A 40 -12.85 -0.83 1.43
CA PHE A 40 -11.59 -1.54 1.27
C PHE A 40 -10.63 -1.37 2.44
N TYR A 41 -11.04 -0.64 3.48
CA TYR A 41 -10.15 -0.25 4.57
C TYR A 41 -9.53 -1.40 5.31
N ASP A 42 -10.27 -2.48 5.40
CA ASP A 42 -9.89 -3.63 6.19
C ASP A 42 -9.40 -4.79 5.32
N LEU A 43 -9.29 -4.58 4.01
CA LEU A 43 -8.77 -5.58 3.09
C LEU A 43 -7.31 -5.29 2.75
N THR A 44 -6.49 -6.30 2.85
CA THR A 44 -5.09 -6.28 2.41
C THR A 44 -5.00 -6.39 0.89
N SER A 45 -3.83 -6.14 0.32
CA SER A 45 -3.64 -6.39 -1.12
C SER A 45 -3.72 -7.88 -1.46
N GLU A 46 -3.38 -8.75 -0.51
CA GLU A 46 -3.54 -10.20 -0.64
C GLU A 46 -5.03 -10.58 -0.67
N ASP A 47 -5.85 -10.02 0.23
CA ASP A 47 -7.30 -10.23 0.22
C ASP A 47 -7.92 -9.78 -1.09
N LEU A 48 -7.55 -8.61 -1.59
CA LEU A 48 -8.04 -8.09 -2.86
C LEU A 48 -7.61 -8.96 -4.04
N ALA A 49 -6.39 -9.48 -4.03
CA ALA A 49 -5.92 -10.42 -5.04
C ALA A 49 -6.69 -11.75 -4.99
N LEU A 50 -6.97 -12.24 -3.79
CA LEU A 50 -7.80 -13.43 -3.57
C LEU A 50 -9.23 -13.22 -4.06
N GLU A 51 -9.84 -12.07 -3.77
CA GLU A 51 -11.19 -11.73 -4.26
C GLU A 51 -11.22 -11.63 -5.80
N ASN A 52 -10.18 -11.11 -6.42
CA ASN A 52 -10.05 -11.16 -7.89
C ASN A 52 -10.08 -12.61 -8.41
N ALA A 53 -9.35 -13.52 -7.77
CA ALA A 53 -9.31 -14.93 -8.18
C ALA A 53 -10.66 -15.62 -7.94
N ARG A 54 -11.31 -15.35 -6.82
CA ARG A 54 -12.63 -15.89 -6.49
C ARG A 54 -13.71 -15.34 -7.44
N GLY A 55 -13.72 -14.05 -7.71
CA GLY A 55 -14.66 -13.43 -8.63
C GLY A 55 -14.55 -14.01 -10.05
N TYR A 56 -13.34 -14.32 -10.52
CA TYR A 56 -13.15 -15.03 -11.77
C TYR A 56 -13.71 -16.47 -11.69
N ALA A 57 -13.40 -17.19 -10.62
CA ALA A 57 -13.85 -18.57 -10.45
C ALA A 57 -15.39 -18.67 -10.41
N GLU A 58 -16.04 -17.77 -9.67
CA GLU A 58 -17.51 -17.68 -9.64
C GLU A 58 -18.08 -17.36 -11.01
N PHE A 59 -17.50 -16.36 -11.69
CA PHE A 59 -17.94 -16.00 -13.02
C PHE A 59 -17.79 -17.16 -14.00
N PHE A 60 -16.68 -17.88 -13.98
CA PHE A 60 -16.44 -19.04 -14.82
C PHE A 60 -17.44 -20.15 -14.55
N ASN A 61 -17.70 -20.47 -13.28
CA ASN A 61 -18.62 -21.54 -12.90
C ASN A 61 -20.08 -21.19 -13.23
N ASP A 62 -20.49 -19.95 -12.96
CA ASP A 62 -21.91 -19.56 -13.03
C ASP A 62 -22.30 -19.00 -14.38
N ARG A 63 -21.36 -18.38 -15.09
CA ARG A 63 -21.66 -17.57 -16.28
C ARG A 63 -21.11 -18.13 -17.58
N MET A 64 -20.04 -18.91 -17.52
CA MET A 64 -19.38 -19.47 -18.71
C MET A 64 -19.77 -20.93 -18.98
N GLY A 65 -20.85 -21.41 -18.39
CA GLY A 65 -21.30 -22.78 -18.58
C GLY A 65 -20.74 -23.79 -17.60
N GLY A 66 -20.25 -23.32 -16.44
CA GLY A 66 -19.84 -24.18 -15.33
C GLY A 66 -20.99 -25.01 -14.76
N ALA A 67 -20.76 -25.62 -13.61
CA ALA A 67 -21.64 -26.64 -13.01
C ALA A 67 -23.11 -26.22 -12.81
N SER A 68 -23.42 -24.92 -12.77
CA SER A 68 -24.80 -24.44 -12.60
C SER A 68 -25.63 -24.44 -13.89
N GLY A 69 -25.00 -24.41 -15.07
CA GLY A 69 -25.64 -24.52 -16.39
C GLY A 69 -26.71 -23.48 -16.71
N LYS A 70 -26.86 -22.45 -15.88
CA LYS A 70 -28.01 -21.52 -15.96
C LYS A 70 -27.83 -20.32 -16.87
N ASN A 71 -26.60 -19.92 -17.14
CA ASN A 71 -26.30 -18.76 -17.96
C ASN A 71 -25.11 -19.01 -18.86
N TYR A 72 -25.32 -18.99 -20.16
CA TYR A 72 -24.26 -19.14 -21.13
C TYR A 72 -23.86 -17.78 -21.67
N TYR A 73 -22.66 -17.33 -21.34
CA TYR A 73 -22.04 -16.16 -21.94
C TYR A 73 -20.96 -16.62 -22.91
N SER A 74 -20.95 -16.10 -24.11
CA SER A 74 -19.96 -16.43 -25.13
C SER A 74 -18.59 -15.81 -24.87
N ALA A 75 -18.53 -14.80 -24.02
CA ALA A 75 -17.29 -14.14 -23.64
C ALA A 75 -17.43 -13.41 -22.29
N CYS A 76 -16.29 -13.20 -21.65
CA CYS A 76 -16.17 -12.37 -20.45
C CYS A 76 -15.03 -11.35 -20.61
N ALA A 77 -15.16 -10.22 -19.93
CA ALA A 77 -14.14 -9.19 -19.90
C ALA A 77 -13.86 -8.76 -18.46
N ALA A 78 -12.61 -8.95 -18.03
CA ALA A 78 -12.16 -8.35 -16.78
C ALA A 78 -11.91 -6.86 -16.98
N LEU A 79 -12.44 -6.03 -16.11
CA LEU A 79 -12.19 -4.60 -16.11
C LEU A 79 -11.19 -4.28 -15.01
N CYS A 80 -10.04 -3.73 -15.29
CA CYS A 80 -9.42 -3.30 -16.55
C CYS A 80 -8.12 -4.06 -16.81
N TRP A 81 -7.50 -3.84 -17.99
CA TRP A 81 -6.14 -4.32 -18.23
C TRP A 81 -5.11 -3.54 -17.43
N THR A 82 -5.19 -2.20 -17.45
CA THR A 82 -4.28 -1.31 -16.75
C THR A 82 -5.03 -0.42 -15.77
N ASP A 83 -4.35 0.01 -14.72
CA ASP A 83 -4.85 1.08 -13.86
C ASP A 83 -5.09 2.35 -14.67
N SER A 84 -6.13 3.07 -14.30
CA SER A 84 -6.56 4.29 -14.99
C SER A 84 -6.10 5.52 -14.23
N ALA A 85 -5.21 6.31 -14.83
CA ALA A 85 -4.70 7.55 -14.23
C ALA A 85 -5.70 8.72 -14.27
N GLN A 86 -6.79 8.60 -15.02
CA GLN A 86 -7.77 9.69 -15.20
C GLN A 86 -9.20 9.18 -15.04
N HIS A 87 -9.50 8.59 -13.89
CA HIS A 87 -10.84 8.14 -13.61
C HIS A 87 -11.43 8.96 -12.46
N GLY A 88 -12.58 9.59 -12.65
CA GLY A 88 -13.21 10.47 -11.66
C GLY A 88 -13.63 9.84 -10.31
N ARG A 89 -13.14 8.65 -10.02
CA ARG A 89 -13.37 7.92 -8.77
C ARG A 89 -12.10 7.72 -7.95
N GLN A 90 -10.99 8.34 -8.38
CA GLN A 90 -9.76 8.33 -7.60
C GLN A 90 -9.96 9.07 -6.29
N SER A 91 -9.36 8.55 -5.25
CA SER A 91 -9.14 9.29 -4.01
C SER A 91 -7.83 10.07 -4.08
N TYR A 92 -7.64 11.02 -3.18
CA TYR A 92 -6.40 11.80 -3.12
C TYR A 92 -5.18 10.98 -2.74
N SER A 93 -5.37 9.81 -2.11
CA SER A 93 -4.28 8.90 -1.76
C SER A 93 -3.87 8.00 -2.91
N GLU A 94 -4.62 8.00 -4.00
CA GLU A 94 -4.40 7.14 -5.15
C GLU A 94 -3.93 7.96 -6.34
N ASN A 95 -2.81 7.59 -6.94
CA ASN A 95 -2.33 8.21 -8.17
C ASN A 95 -3.03 7.66 -9.42
N ALA A 96 -3.77 6.56 -9.26
CA ALA A 96 -4.60 5.97 -10.31
C ALA A 96 -5.73 5.14 -9.68
N ARG A 97 -6.80 4.90 -10.43
CA ARG A 97 -7.76 3.87 -10.07
C ARG A 97 -7.16 2.50 -10.33
N MET A 98 -7.03 1.67 -9.30
CA MET A 98 -6.21 0.46 -9.28
C MET A 98 -6.92 -0.81 -9.74
N SER A 99 -7.90 -0.69 -10.60
CA SER A 99 -8.68 -1.83 -11.14
C SER A 99 -7.95 -2.65 -12.22
N GLY A 100 -6.74 -2.25 -12.61
CA GLY A 100 -5.93 -2.95 -13.62
C GLY A 100 -5.27 -4.25 -13.13
N ARG A 101 -4.83 -5.06 -14.07
CA ARG A 101 -3.95 -6.24 -13.84
C ARG A 101 -2.48 -5.87 -13.94
N VAL A 102 -2.21 -4.73 -14.53
CA VAL A 102 -0.93 -4.04 -14.53
C VAL A 102 -1.13 -2.60 -14.08
N ASP A 103 -0.09 -2.00 -13.54
CA ASP A 103 -0.09 -0.58 -13.19
C ASP A 103 -0.01 0.33 -14.46
N PRO A 104 -0.09 1.65 -14.33
CA PRO A 104 0.00 2.55 -15.49
C PRO A 104 1.33 2.42 -16.26
N CYS A 105 2.40 2.02 -15.59
CA CYS A 105 3.71 1.78 -16.20
C CYS A 105 3.87 0.37 -16.76
N ARG A 106 2.81 -0.44 -16.80
CA ARG A 106 2.79 -1.82 -17.28
C ARG A 106 3.59 -2.81 -16.41
N ILE A 107 3.84 -2.49 -15.15
CA ILE A 107 4.37 -3.46 -14.21
C ILE A 107 3.22 -4.35 -13.75
N LYS A 108 3.45 -5.66 -13.76
CA LYS A 108 2.45 -6.65 -13.36
C LYS A 108 2.11 -6.53 -11.88
N LYS A 109 0.83 -6.63 -11.59
CA LYS A 109 0.33 -6.88 -10.25
C LYS A 109 0.19 -8.39 -10.03
N GLN A 110 -0.02 -8.83 -8.80
CA GLN A 110 -0.21 -10.26 -8.50
C GLN A 110 -1.36 -10.87 -9.29
N SER A 111 -2.49 -10.18 -9.38
CA SER A 111 -3.67 -10.64 -10.11
C SER A 111 -3.40 -10.95 -11.59
N PHE A 112 -2.40 -10.32 -12.21
CA PHE A 112 -1.99 -10.67 -13.57
C PHE A 112 -1.62 -12.14 -13.71
N ASP A 113 -0.77 -12.65 -12.82
CA ASP A 113 -0.32 -14.04 -12.88
C ASP A 113 -1.45 -15.01 -12.48
N TYR A 114 -2.35 -14.60 -11.57
CA TYR A 114 -3.51 -15.44 -11.22
C TYR A 114 -4.45 -15.62 -12.38
N PHE A 115 -4.78 -14.55 -13.12
CA PHE A 115 -5.60 -14.64 -14.32
C PHE A 115 -4.92 -15.47 -15.39
N ARG A 116 -3.62 -15.31 -15.60
CA ARG A 116 -2.85 -16.11 -16.55
C ARG A 116 -2.92 -17.61 -16.21
N VAL A 117 -2.81 -17.95 -14.93
CA VAL A 117 -2.89 -19.33 -14.47
C VAL A 117 -4.31 -19.89 -14.68
N MET A 118 -5.33 -19.18 -14.20
CA MET A 118 -6.73 -19.64 -14.32
C MET A 118 -7.19 -19.85 -15.77
N GLN A 119 -6.63 -19.08 -16.71
CA GLN A 119 -6.95 -19.18 -18.14
C GLN A 119 -6.00 -20.12 -18.90
N SER A 120 -5.04 -20.76 -18.22
CA SER A 120 -4.09 -21.66 -18.88
C SER A 120 -4.73 -23.00 -19.19
N GLU A 121 -4.59 -23.46 -20.44
CA GLU A 121 -4.94 -24.82 -20.86
C GLU A 121 -3.89 -25.85 -20.39
N ALA A 122 -2.66 -25.41 -20.14
CA ALA A 122 -1.62 -26.23 -19.56
C ALA A 122 -1.69 -26.22 -18.02
N PRO A 123 -1.21 -27.29 -17.35
CA PRO A 123 -1.10 -27.31 -15.91
C PRO A 123 -0.24 -26.12 -15.41
N ALA A 124 -0.78 -25.35 -14.49
CA ALA A 124 -0.10 -24.21 -13.87
C ALA A 124 -0.61 -23.97 -12.46
N VAL A 125 0.26 -23.52 -11.58
CA VAL A 125 -0.07 -23.11 -10.21
C VAL A 125 0.61 -21.79 -9.89
N LYS A 126 0.03 -21.00 -8.98
CA LYS A 126 0.62 -19.75 -8.46
C LYS A 126 0.24 -19.55 -7.00
N ILE A 127 1.23 -19.39 -6.14
CA ILE A 127 1.01 -19.03 -4.73
C ILE A 127 0.61 -17.55 -4.66
N ILE A 128 -0.43 -17.23 -3.89
CA ILE A 128 -0.85 -15.86 -3.61
C ILE A 128 0.04 -15.30 -2.49
N GLY A 129 0.52 -14.07 -2.67
CA GLY A 129 1.29 -13.36 -1.66
C GLY A 129 2.80 -13.45 -1.87
N HIS A 130 3.52 -13.46 -0.78
CA HIS A 130 4.98 -13.52 -0.70
C HIS A 130 5.41 -14.50 0.41
N TRP A 131 6.72 -14.69 0.59
CA TRP A 131 7.26 -15.52 1.67
C TRP A 131 8.33 -14.79 2.49
N ASN A 132 8.05 -13.51 2.79
CA ASN A 132 8.90 -12.67 3.64
C ASN A 132 8.11 -12.21 4.86
N TYR A 133 8.16 -12.98 5.94
CA TYR A 133 7.46 -12.65 7.18
C TYR A 133 8.47 -12.24 8.25
N PRO A 134 8.30 -11.04 8.88
CA PRO A 134 9.14 -10.65 10.00
C PRO A 134 8.88 -11.58 11.20
N ALA A 135 9.85 -11.62 12.11
CA ALA A 135 9.60 -12.23 13.41
C ALA A 135 8.37 -11.57 14.05
N PRO A 136 7.46 -12.33 14.64
CA PRO A 136 6.23 -11.78 15.20
C PRO A 136 6.54 -10.78 16.30
N THR A 137 6.21 -9.52 16.05
CA THR A 137 6.47 -8.43 17.00
C THR A 137 5.25 -8.03 17.81
N ALA A 138 4.04 -8.43 17.41
CA ALA A 138 2.81 -8.04 18.09
C ALA A 138 1.84 -9.22 18.24
N ALA A 139 1.69 -9.69 19.46
CA ALA A 139 0.71 -10.71 19.83
C ALA A 139 -0.76 -10.24 19.75
N ASN A 140 -1.03 -8.97 19.44
CA ASN A 140 -2.32 -8.35 19.71
C ASN A 140 -2.99 -7.69 18.50
N TYR A 141 -2.64 -8.09 17.28
CA TYR A 141 -3.40 -7.58 16.15
C TYR A 141 -4.82 -8.15 16.15
N ARG A 142 -5.80 -7.27 16.25
CA ARG A 142 -7.21 -7.61 16.17
C ARG A 142 -7.77 -7.09 14.85
N TYR A 143 -8.55 -7.91 14.18
CA TYR A 143 -9.29 -7.51 12.99
C TYR A 143 -10.76 -7.90 13.13
N GLU A 144 -11.63 -7.10 12.53
CA GLU A 144 -13.04 -7.40 12.46
C GLU A 144 -13.33 -8.33 11.28
N GLU A 145 -14.09 -9.38 11.53
CA GLU A 145 -14.62 -10.22 10.46
C GLU A 145 -15.48 -9.38 9.52
N LYS A 146 -15.22 -9.47 8.22
CA LYS A 146 -16.02 -8.81 7.20
C LYS A 146 -16.84 -9.84 6.43
N ARG A 147 -18.07 -9.47 6.09
CA ARG A 147 -18.96 -10.27 5.27
C ARG A 147 -19.41 -9.45 4.07
N PHE A 148 -19.28 -10.02 2.89
CA PHE A 148 -19.78 -9.41 1.68
C PHE A 148 -21.31 -9.56 1.61
N ASN A 149 -22.05 -8.46 1.50
CA ASN A 149 -23.51 -8.45 1.43
C ASN A 149 -24.07 -8.46 -0.01
N GLY A 150 -23.21 -8.68 -1.01
CA GLY A 150 -23.55 -8.61 -2.42
C GLY A 150 -23.28 -7.26 -3.08
N THR A 151 -22.96 -6.23 -2.29
CA THR A 151 -22.69 -4.88 -2.78
C THR A 151 -21.40 -4.30 -2.17
N TYR A 152 -21.17 -4.54 -0.89
CA TYR A 152 -19.99 -4.07 -0.15
C TYR A 152 -19.69 -5.01 1.02
N TRP A 153 -18.49 -4.85 1.58
CA TRP A 153 -18.07 -5.59 2.76
C TRP A 153 -18.53 -4.88 4.03
N GLU A 154 -19.31 -5.57 4.85
CA GLU A 154 -19.80 -5.09 6.15
C GLU A 154 -19.04 -5.75 7.29
N GLY A 155 -18.72 -4.97 8.31
CA GLY A 155 -18.24 -5.49 9.59
C GLY A 155 -19.34 -6.32 10.25
N THR A 156 -18.98 -7.50 10.73
CA THR A 156 -19.92 -8.40 11.43
C THR A 156 -20.03 -8.08 12.91
N GLY A 157 -19.19 -7.20 13.45
CA GLY A 157 -19.01 -6.98 14.88
C GLY A 157 -18.24 -8.12 15.57
N VAL A 158 -17.80 -9.12 14.83
CA VAL A 158 -17.01 -10.25 15.35
C VAL A 158 -15.54 -9.93 15.18
N TRP A 159 -14.82 -9.86 16.29
CA TRP A 159 -13.40 -9.54 16.32
C TRP A 159 -12.57 -10.79 16.55
N HIS A 160 -11.57 -10.96 15.72
CA HIS A 160 -10.60 -12.03 15.80
C HIS A 160 -9.24 -11.50 16.25
N THR A 161 -8.54 -12.27 17.06
CA THR A 161 -7.11 -12.03 17.33
C THR A 161 -6.33 -12.88 16.35
N ARG A 162 -5.39 -12.26 15.63
CA ARG A 162 -4.54 -12.98 14.70
C ARG A 162 -3.53 -13.84 15.47
N ASP A 163 -3.35 -15.05 15.00
CA ASP A 163 -2.19 -15.85 15.34
C ASP A 163 -0.97 -15.29 14.56
N PRO A 164 0.05 -14.72 15.25
CA PRO A 164 1.19 -14.13 14.56
C PRO A 164 2.12 -15.15 13.92
N HIS A 165 1.87 -16.45 14.13
CA HIS A 165 2.72 -17.54 13.66
C HIS A 165 2.12 -18.30 12.48
N HIS A 166 0.82 -18.24 12.29
CA HIS A 166 0.14 -19.05 11.29
C HIS A 166 -0.81 -18.22 10.43
N LYS A 167 -0.83 -18.52 9.15
CA LYS A 167 -1.79 -17.94 8.21
C LYS A 167 -2.37 -18.99 7.29
N THR A 168 -3.44 -18.64 6.57
CA THR A 168 -3.89 -19.44 5.44
C THR A 168 -3.09 -19.04 4.20
N VAL A 169 -2.43 -20.02 3.57
CA VAL A 169 -1.78 -19.84 2.27
C VAL A 169 -2.74 -20.27 1.17
N TYR A 170 -2.90 -19.44 0.16
CA TYR A 170 -3.76 -19.72 -0.99
C TYR A 170 -2.92 -19.98 -2.24
N VAL A 171 -3.40 -20.91 -3.06
CA VAL A 171 -2.79 -21.24 -4.34
C VAL A 171 -3.85 -21.20 -5.43
N VAL A 172 -3.60 -20.47 -6.49
CA VAL A 172 -4.42 -20.50 -7.71
C VAL A 172 -3.86 -21.53 -8.66
N ALA A 173 -4.71 -22.37 -9.24
CA ALA A 173 -4.32 -23.39 -10.19
C ALA A 173 -5.17 -23.33 -11.46
N SER A 174 -4.62 -23.82 -12.57
CA SER A 174 -5.35 -23.98 -13.84
C SER A 174 -6.29 -25.19 -13.78
N TYR A 175 -7.24 -25.24 -14.70
CA TYR A 175 -8.24 -26.32 -14.81
C TYR A 175 -7.66 -27.74 -14.84
N PRO A 176 -6.52 -28.03 -15.54
CA PRO A 176 -5.93 -29.38 -15.56
C PRO A 176 -5.33 -29.84 -14.21
N VAL A 177 -5.24 -28.98 -13.22
CA VAL A 177 -4.72 -29.32 -11.88
C VAL A 177 -5.86 -29.79 -10.99
N ALA A 178 -5.83 -31.07 -10.62
CA ALA A 178 -6.85 -31.73 -9.80
C ALA A 178 -6.59 -31.60 -8.28
N ALA A 179 -5.31 -31.49 -7.90
CA ALA A 179 -4.90 -31.38 -6.50
C ALA A 179 -3.66 -30.50 -6.38
N VAL A 180 -3.48 -29.90 -5.22
CA VAL A 180 -2.27 -29.14 -4.88
C VAL A 180 -1.71 -29.61 -3.56
N GLU A 181 -0.41 -29.79 -3.49
CA GLU A 181 0.35 -30.06 -2.28
C GLU A 181 1.21 -28.85 -1.94
N LEU A 182 1.22 -28.44 -0.67
CA LEU A 182 2.03 -27.34 -0.17
C LEU A 182 3.17 -27.87 0.70
N LEU A 183 4.38 -27.39 0.41
CA LEU A 183 5.58 -27.69 1.16
C LEU A 183 6.20 -26.39 1.71
N VAL A 184 6.70 -26.46 2.94
CA VAL A 184 7.51 -25.39 3.54
C VAL A 184 8.87 -25.99 3.89
N ASN A 185 9.94 -25.41 3.33
CA ASN A 185 11.31 -25.90 3.48
C ASN A 185 11.46 -27.43 3.21
N GLY A 186 10.76 -27.92 2.19
CA GLY A 186 10.74 -29.33 1.80
C GLY A 186 9.83 -30.23 2.64
N ARG A 187 9.26 -29.71 3.73
CA ARG A 187 8.31 -30.47 4.54
C ARG A 187 6.89 -30.23 4.04
N ARG A 188 6.19 -31.30 3.71
CA ARG A 188 4.78 -31.26 3.37
C ARG A 188 3.95 -30.73 4.53
N VAL A 189 3.18 -29.66 4.30
CA VAL A 189 2.26 -29.06 5.29
C VAL A 189 0.80 -29.38 5.00
N GLY A 190 0.45 -29.68 3.75
CA GLY A 190 -0.90 -30.06 3.38
C GLY A 190 -1.04 -30.51 1.94
N ARG A 191 -2.16 -31.19 1.65
CA ARG A 191 -2.65 -31.50 0.31
C ARG A 191 -4.14 -31.15 0.26
N CYS A 192 -4.55 -30.51 -0.81
CA CYS A 192 -5.94 -30.17 -1.07
C CYS A 192 -6.33 -30.76 -2.43
N ASP A 193 -7.28 -31.69 -2.43
CA ASP A 193 -7.83 -32.33 -3.64
C ASP A 193 -9.13 -31.66 -4.09
N LYS A 194 -9.63 -30.68 -3.29
CA LYS A 194 -10.84 -29.92 -3.61
C LYS A 194 -10.56 -28.44 -3.45
N PRO A 195 -10.55 -27.65 -4.52
CA PRO A 195 -10.39 -26.21 -4.40
C PRO A 195 -11.55 -25.59 -3.63
N GLN A 196 -11.28 -24.51 -2.90
CA GLN A 196 -12.32 -23.72 -2.22
C GLN A 196 -13.32 -23.15 -3.25
N ASN A 197 -12.83 -22.63 -4.33
CA ASN A 197 -13.54 -22.32 -5.58
C ASN A 197 -12.84 -23.07 -6.70
N ALA A 198 -13.39 -23.13 -7.89
CA ALA A 198 -12.89 -23.92 -9.03
C ALA A 198 -11.37 -23.83 -9.27
N PHE A 199 -10.72 -22.75 -8.85
CA PHE A 199 -9.31 -22.47 -9.12
C PHE A 199 -8.49 -22.15 -7.86
N VAL A 200 -9.10 -22.01 -6.68
CA VAL A 200 -8.45 -21.53 -5.47
C VAL A 200 -8.37 -22.64 -4.44
N PHE A 201 -7.14 -23.01 -4.07
CA PHE A 201 -6.83 -24.00 -3.05
C PHE A 201 -6.37 -23.29 -1.78
N ALA A 202 -6.89 -23.69 -0.62
CA ALA A 202 -6.60 -23.06 0.67
C ALA A 202 -5.89 -24.02 1.62
N PHE A 203 -4.82 -23.57 2.24
CA PHE A 203 -4.03 -24.29 3.24
C PHE A 203 -4.03 -23.50 4.54
N PRO A 204 -4.96 -23.79 5.46
CA PRO A 204 -5.04 -23.08 6.73
C PRO A 204 -3.93 -23.49 7.71
N GLY A 205 -3.57 -22.57 8.61
CA GLY A 205 -2.65 -22.86 9.72
C GLY A 205 -1.20 -23.14 9.31
N VAL A 206 -0.75 -22.55 8.21
CA VAL A 206 0.64 -22.67 7.76
C VAL A 206 1.54 -21.81 8.65
N ASP A 207 2.56 -22.42 9.25
CA ASP A 207 3.59 -21.72 10.02
C ASP A 207 4.44 -20.83 9.12
N VAL A 208 4.42 -19.51 9.38
CA VAL A 208 5.16 -18.50 8.63
C VAL A 208 6.35 -17.94 9.40
N THR A 209 6.67 -18.50 10.55
CA THR A 209 7.78 -18.01 11.42
C THR A 209 9.16 -18.36 10.87
N GLN A 210 9.23 -19.31 9.94
CA GLN A 210 10.48 -19.80 9.39
C GLN A 210 10.79 -19.17 8.04
N SER A 211 11.95 -18.53 7.93
CA SER A 211 12.50 -18.15 6.64
C SER A 211 12.84 -19.38 5.79
N GLY A 212 13.02 -19.18 4.50
CA GLY A 212 13.34 -20.23 3.54
C GLY A 212 12.42 -20.16 2.34
N TRP A 213 11.61 -21.18 2.12
CA TRP A 213 10.78 -21.23 0.92
C TRP A 213 9.47 -21.98 1.14
N VAL A 214 8.47 -21.59 0.37
CA VAL A 214 7.21 -22.30 0.21
C VAL A 214 7.05 -22.72 -1.24
N GLU A 215 6.59 -23.94 -1.46
CA GLU A 215 6.38 -24.52 -2.80
C GLU A 215 5.00 -25.14 -2.89
N ALA A 216 4.29 -24.82 -3.96
CA ALA A 216 3.05 -25.47 -4.35
C ALA A 216 3.34 -26.42 -5.52
N VAL A 217 2.95 -27.70 -5.36
CA VAL A 217 3.05 -28.71 -6.40
C VAL A 217 1.64 -29.09 -6.84
N GLY A 218 1.32 -28.85 -8.10
CA GLY A 218 0.06 -29.22 -8.74
C GLY A 218 0.14 -30.64 -9.31
N TYR A 219 -0.94 -31.40 -9.14
CA TYR A 219 -1.09 -32.76 -9.64
C TYR A 219 -2.21 -32.82 -10.68
N GLY A 220 -1.99 -33.53 -11.76
CA GLY A 220 -3.02 -33.86 -12.77
C GLY A 220 -4.07 -34.83 -12.24
N TYR A 221 -5.10 -35.05 -13.03
CA TYR A 221 -6.15 -36.02 -12.74
C TYR A 221 -5.65 -37.50 -12.72
N ASP A 222 -4.49 -37.74 -13.28
CA ASP A 222 -3.77 -39.02 -13.23
C ASP A 222 -2.93 -39.18 -11.95
N GLY A 223 -2.92 -38.16 -11.08
CA GLY A 223 -2.16 -38.14 -9.84
C GLY A 223 -0.67 -37.85 -9.99
N THR A 224 -0.20 -37.50 -11.19
CA THR A 224 1.21 -37.14 -11.41
C THR A 224 1.47 -35.65 -11.18
N PRO A 225 2.66 -35.26 -10.66
CA PRO A 225 3.07 -33.86 -10.59
C PRO A 225 3.09 -33.23 -11.98
N SER A 226 2.45 -32.07 -12.14
CA SER A 226 2.26 -31.45 -13.47
C SER A 226 2.67 -29.98 -13.51
N ALA A 227 2.74 -29.29 -12.37
CA ALA A 227 3.15 -27.89 -12.26
C ALA A 227 3.74 -27.60 -10.88
N SER A 228 4.56 -26.56 -10.77
CA SER A 228 4.99 -26.03 -9.47
C SER A 228 5.18 -24.53 -9.51
N ASP A 229 5.03 -23.91 -8.33
CA ASP A 229 5.42 -22.51 -8.05
C ASP A 229 6.12 -22.45 -6.70
N ARG A 230 7.13 -21.58 -6.61
CA ARG A 230 7.93 -21.44 -5.39
C ARG A 230 8.18 -19.97 -5.06
N LEU A 231 8.00 -19.62 -3.81
CA LEU A 231 8.39 -18.33 -3.24
C LEU A 231 9.48 -18.54 -2.21
N GLU A 232 10.46 -17.64 -2.21
CA GLU A 232 11.60 -17.71 -1.29
C GLU A 232 11.69 -16.43 -0.46
N THR A 233 12.15 -16.56 0.77
CA THR A 233 12.48 -15.43 1.62
C THR A 233 13.71 -14.72 1.04
N ALA A 234 13.57 -13.45 0.74
CA ALA A 234 14.68 -12.58 0.40
C ALA A 234 15.31 -12.01 1.68
N ASP A 235 16.62 -11.88 1.67
CA ASP A 235 17.36 -11.20 2.73
C ASP A 235 17.28 -9.67 2.58
N SER A 236 18.05 -8.95 3.37
CA SER A 236 18.13 -7.50 3.29
C SER A 236 18.60 -7.03 1.91
N PRO A 237 18.14 -5.85 1.43
CA PRO A 237 18.59 -5.26 0.20
C PRO A 237 20.12 -5.14 0.12
N ALA A 238 20.72 -5.69 -0.94
CA ALA A 238 22.16 -5.70 -1.18
C ALA A 238 22.55 -5.10 -2.53
N ALA A 239 21.62 -5.00 -3.48
CA ALA A 239 21.87 -4.46 -4.81
C ALA A 239 20.65 -3.76 -5.41
N LEU A 240 20.91 -2.74 -6.24
CA LEU A 240 19.96 -2.21 -7.21
C LEU A 240 20.28 -2.81 -8.57
N ARG A 241 19.35 -3.55 -9.16
CA ARG A 241 19.45 -4.00 -10.55
C ARG A 241 18.68 -3.06 -11.45
N LEU A 242 19.34 -2.57 -12.49
CA LEU A 242 18.73 -1.76 -13.55
C LEU A 242 18.74 -2.57 -14.84
N THR A 243 17.61 -2.64 -15.53
CA THR A 243 17.48 -3.32 -16.81
C THR A 243 16.90 -2.35 -17.82
N LEU A 244 17.72 -2.02 -18.83
CA LEU A 244 17.36 -1.08 -19.89
C LEU A 244 16.52 -1.77 -20.96
N HIS A 245 15.49 -1.09 -21.44
CA HIS A 245 14.67 -1.48 -22.56
C HIS A 245 14.55 -0.32 -23.55
N THR A 246 14.76 -0.64 -24.81
CA THR A 246 14.59 0.26 -25.97
C THR A 246 13.82 -0.47 -27.07
N ALA A 247 13.42 0.24 -28.10
CA ALA A 247 12.99 -0.37 -29.35
C ALA A 247 14.11 -1.29 -29.93
N PRO A 248 13.79 -2.30 -30.76
CA PRO A 248 14.80 -3.18 -31.34
C PRO A 248 15.92 -2.47 -32.09
N GLY A 249 15.65 -1.29 -32.67
CA GLY A 249 16.63 -0.45 -33.35
C GLY A 249 17.47 0.44 -32.43
N GLY A 250 17.29 0.34 -31.11
CA GLY A 250 17.90 1.23 -30.13
C GLY A 250 17.05 2.47 -29.84
N LEU A 251 17.62 3.47 -29.19
CA LEU A 251 16.96 4.75 -28.86
C LEU A 251 17.28 5.77 -29.95
N ALA A 252 16.28 6.24 -30.67
CA ALA A 252 16.45 7.25 -31.73
C ALA A 252 16.52 8.66 -31.13
N ALA A 253 17.47 9.48 -31.57
CA ALA A 253 17.61 10.87 -31.15
C ALA A 253 16.65 11.78 -31.94
N ASP A 254 15.35 11.52 -31.86
CA ASP A 254 14.28 12.22 -32.57
C ASP A 254 13.48 13.18 -31.67
N GLY A 255 13.82 13.27 -30.38
CA GLY A 255 13.14 14.11 -29.42
C GLY A 255 11.83 13.50 -28.86
N ALA A 256 11.43 12.32 -29.33
CA ALA A 256 10.17 11.68 -28.98
C ALA A 256 10.35 10.23 -28.49
N ASP A 257 11.36 9.51 -28.98
CA ASP A 257 11.57 8.10 -28.66
C ASP A 257 11.86 7.88 -27.19
N ILE A 258 11.36 6.74 -26.66
CA ILE A 258 11.35 6.44 -25.24
C ILE A 258 12.17 5.18 -24.95
N ALA A 259 13.08 5.29 -23.99
CA ALA A 259 13.64 4.16 -23.28
C ALA A 259 13.00 4.04 -21.89
N TYR A 260 12.89 2.83 -21.36
CA TYR A 260 12.52 2.65 -19.97
C TYR A 260 13.50 1.71 -19.25
N VAL A 261 13.57 1.89 -17.95
CA VAL A 261 14.48 1.14 -17.09
C VAL A 261 13.68 0.48 -15.98
N ASP A 262 13.70 -0.86 -15.98
CA ASP A 262 13.19 -1.66 -14.88
C ASP A 262 14.20 -1.64 -13.72
N ILE A 263 13.67 -1.49 -12.53
CA ILE A 263 14.41 -1.43 -11.28
C ILE A 263 13.99 -2.61 -10.43
N ALA A 264 14.96 -3.34 -9.90
CA ALA A 264 14.73 -4.37 -8.90
C ALA A 264 15.70 -4.18 -7.73
N VAL A 265 15.17 -4.09 -6.53
CA VAL A 265 15.93 -4.15 -5.29
C VAL A 265 16.13 -5.62 -4.95
N GLN A 266 17.37 -6.06 -4.92
CA GLN A 266 17.72 -7.46 -4.75
C GLN A 266 18.58 -7.67 -3.50
N ASP A 267 18.44 -8.84 -2.91
CA ASP A 267 19.35 -9.33 -1.88
C ASP A 267 20.68 -9.84 -2.49
N SER A 268 21.57 -10.34 -1.65
CA SER A 268 22.87 -10.87 -2.08
C SER A 268 22.78 -12.12 -2.97
N ALA A 269 21.66 -12.84 -2.93
CA ALA A 269 21.39 -14.00 -3.78
C ALA A 269 20.66 -13.62 -5.08
N GLY A 270 20.37 -12.33 -5.30
CA GLY A 270 19.68 -11.84 -6.48
C GLY A 270 18.15 -11.97 -6.42
N ARG A 271 17.57 -12.33 -5.27
CA ARG A 271 16.12 -12.38 -5.07
C ARG A 271 15.59 -10.96 -4.86
N VAL A 272 14.43 -10.67 -5.44
CA VAL A 272 13.76 -9.38 -5.23
C VAL A 272 13.27 -9.29 -3.79
N CYS A 273 13.51 -8.16 -3.14
CA CYS A 273 13.08 -7.88 -1.77
C CYS A 273 11.63 -7.37 -1.76
N PRO A 274 10.61 -8.21 -1.54
CA PRO A 274 9.21 -7.85 -1.77
C PRO A 274 8.64 -6.86 -0.75
N LEU A 275 9.34 -6.63 0.36
CA LEU A 275 8.95 -5.68 1.39
C LEU A 275 9.68 -4.33 1.27
N CYS A 276 10.56 -4.17 0.28
CA CYS A 276 11.31 -2.94 0.12
C CYS A 276 10.45 -1.87 -0.55
N ASP A 277 10.24 -0.76 0.16
CA ASP A 277 9.53 0.44 -0.27
C ASP A 277 10.43 1.68 -0.23
N ALA A 278 11.74 1.51 -0.19
CA ALA A 278 12.69 2.60 -0.05
C ALA A 278 12.69 3.55 -1.26
N ARG A 279 13.01 4.80 -1.00
CA ARG A 279 13.20 5.83 -2.03
C ARG A 279 14.46 5.56 -2.83
N ILE A 280 14.35 5.71 -4.15
CA ILE A 280 15.42 5.60 -5.13
C ILE A 280 15.54 6.92 -5.86
N ASP A 281 16.68 7.58 -5.74
CA ASP A 281 16.97 8.85 -6.40
C ASP A 281 17.76 8.62 -7.70
N PHE A 282 17.53 9.48 -8.69
CA PHE A 282 18.13 9.39 -10.02
C PHE A 282 18.87 10.65 -10.40
N THR A 283 19.99 10.45 -11.11
CA THR A 283 20.70 11.51 -11.84
C THR A 283 20.88 11.07 -13.28
N LEU A 284 20.56 11.95 -14.21
CA LEU A 284 20.68 11.73 -15.64
C LEU A 284 21.71 12.68 -16.24
N ASP A 285 22.67 12.13 -16.96
CA ASP A 285 23.64 12.87 -17.77
C ASP A 285 23.47 12.49 -19.24
N GLY A 286 23.64 13.46 -20.15
CA GLY A 286 23.58 13.24 -21.60
C GLY A 286 22.30 13.76 -22.26
N PRO A 287 22.14 13.54 -23.57
CA PRO A 287 21.08 14.13 -24.38
C PRO A 287 19.74 13.40 -24.24
N ALA A 288 19.17 13.42 -23.04
CA ALA A 288 17.85 12.85 -22.76
C ALA A 288 17.15 13.62 -21.65
N GLN A 289 15.86 13.42 -21.53
CA GLN A 289 15.03 13.92 -20.44
C GLN A 289 14.58 12.77 -19.55
N PHE A 290 14.71 12.92 -18.23
CA PHE A 290 14.13 12.01 -17.26
C PHE A 290 12.65 12.34 -17.08
N LEU A 291 11.78 11.38 -17.33
CA LEU A 291 10.34 11.58 -17.25
C LEU A 291 9.75 11.14 -15.90
N GLY A 292 10.57 10.49 -15.04
CA GLY A 292 10.11 9.93 -13.79
C GLY A 292 9.51 8.54 -13.95
N GLY A 293 8.73 8.14 -12.98
CA GLY A 293 8.04 6.85 -12.89
C GLY A 293 6.68 6.98 -12.24
N TYR A 294 6.20 5.90 -11.65
CA TYR A 294 4.90 5.85 -11.00
C TYR A 294 4.98 5.06 -9.69
N ASN A 295 4.23 5.51 -8.69
CA ASN A 295 3.89 4.76 -7.50
C ASN A 295 2.36 4.76 -7.31
N SER A 296 1.81 3.66 -6.81
CA SER A 296 0.36 3.46 -6.72
C SER A 296 -0.30 4.27 -5.62
N GLY A 297 0.45 4.95 -4.77
CA GLY A 297 -0.06 5.76 -3.68
C GLY A 297 1.05 6.40 -2.87
N ARG A 298 0.76 6.74 -1.64
CA ARG A 298 1.67 7.39 -0.71
C ARG A 298 2.64 6.40 -0.08
N PHE A 299 3.91 6.76 -0.02
CA PHE A 299 4.98 5.89 0.48
C PHE A 299 5.73 6.48 1.68
N ALA A 300 5.96 7.77 1.69
CA ALA A 300 6.83 8.44 2.67
C ALA A 300 6.08 9.50 3.46
N GLY A 301 4.92 9.18 3.97
CA GLY A 301 4.14 10.15 4.70
C GLY A 301 2.84 10.51 4.01
N TYR A 302 2.28 11.64 4.35
CA TYR A 302 0.89 11.92 4.11
C TYR A 302 0.62 13.21 3.33
N GLY A 303 1.67 13.77 2.73
CA GLY A 303 1.53 14.91 1.84
C GLY A 303 0.98 14.52 0.47
N HIS A 304 0.32 15.45 -0.20
CA HIS A 304 -0.02 15.34 -1.62
C HIS A 304 1.24 15.35 -2.51
N ASP A 305 2.41 15.55 -1.91
CA ASP A 305 3.69 15.69 -2.58
C ASP A 305 4.35 14.36 -2.95
N ASP A 306 3.70 13.23 -2.68
CA ASP A 306 4.22 11.89 -2.97
C ASP A 306 4.06 11.50 -4.45
N SER A 307 3.58 12.38 -5.29
CA SER A 307 3.60 12.16 -6.74
C SER A 307 5.04 12.10 -7.22
N VAL A 308 5.42 10.96 -7.77
CA VAL A 308 6.75 10.73 -8.37
C VAL A 308 6.76 10.99 -9.88
N ILE A 309 5.65 11.45 -10.43
CA ILE A 309 5.53 11.83 -11.83
C ILE A 309 6.39 13.07 -12.07
N HIS A 310 7.31 13.00 -13.02
CA HIS A 310 8.30 14.03 -13.33
C HIS A 310 9.27 14.40 -12.18
N GLN A 311 9.29 13.60 -11.11
CA GLN A 311 10.30 13.74 -10.07
C GLN A 311 11.54 12.94 -10.44
N ASN A 312 12.69 13.31 -9.89
CA ASN A 312 13.96 12.59 -10.06
C ASN A 312 14.09 11.42 -9.08
N HIS A 313 12.99 10.92 -8.54
CA HIS A 313 12.95 9.76 -7.67
C HIS A 313 11.68 8.95 -7.87
N VAL A 314 11.75 7.71 -7.46
CA VAL A 314 10.59 6.82 -7.23
C VAL A 314 10.80 6.06 -5.92
N TYR A 315 9.73 5.47 -5.40
CA TYR A 315 9.85 4.49 -4.32
C TYR A 315 9.83 3.09 -4.91
N ALA A 316 10.66 2.21 -4.39
CA ALA A 316 10.57 0.79 -4.68
C ALA A 316 9.23 0.26 -4.14
N GLU A 317 8.38 -0.23 -5.01
CA GLU A 317 7.08 -0.77 -4.63
C GLU A 317 7.13 -2.28 -4.76
N CYS A 318 7.17 -2.99 -3.62
CA CYS A 318 7.49 -4.41 -3.53
C CYS A 318 8.84 -4.74 -4.15
N GLY A 319 9.84 -3.91 -3.89
CA GLY A 319 11.20 -4.06 -4.41
C GLY A 319 11.35 -3.78 -5.91
N THR A 320 10.34 -3.29 -6.61
CA THR A 320 10.40 -3.04 -8.06
C THR A 320 9.81 -1.69 -8.42
N ASN A 321 10.31 -1.10 -9.51
CA ASN A 321 9.68 0.05 -10.17
C ASN A 321 10.16 0.16 -11.63
N ARG A 322 9.70 1.19 -12.34
CA ARG A 322 10.07 1.52 -13.72
C ARG A 322 10.14 3.02 -13.89
N VAL A 323 11.18 3.49 -14.57
CA VAL A 323 11.34 4.89 -14.94
C VAL A 323 11.52 5.04 -16.44
N PHE A 324 11.22 6.21 -16.95
CA PHE A 324 11.19 6.51 -18.37
C PHE A 324 12.16 7.63 -18.72
N LEU A 325 12.83 7.48 -19.87
CA LEU A 325 13.72 8.44 -20.46
C LEU A 325 13.22 8.78 -21.86
N ARG A 326 13.18 10.06 -22.22
CA ARG A 326 12.91 10.50 -23.57
C ARG A 326 14.20 10.99 -24.21
N ALA A 327 14.48 10.51 -25.42
CA ALA A 327 15.63 10.97 -26.19
C ALA A 327 15.56 12.47 -26.48
N GLY A 328 16.71 13.14 -26.52
CA GLY A 328 16.87 14.45 -27.13
C GLY A 328 16.95 14.35 -28.66
N THR A 329 17.20 15.49 -29.33
CA THR A 329 17.40 15.54 -30.78
C THR A 329 18.88 15.42 -31.19
N ALA A 330 19.80 15.47 -30.24
CA ALA A 330 21.21 15.21 -30.45
C ALA A 330 21.55 13.77 -30.07
N PRO A 331 22.17 12.98 -30.96
CA PRO A 331 22.63 11.63 -30.56
C PRO A 331 23.80 11.74 -29.58
N GLY A 332 23.94 10.75 -28.72
CA GLY A 332 25.04 10.73 -27.77
C GLY A 332 24.87 9.71 -26.64
N THR A 333 25.85 9.73 -25.75
CA THR A 333 25.86 8.87 -24.55
C THR A 333 24.93 9.42 -23.48
N ILE A 334 24.03 8.60 -23.01
CA ILE A 334 23.11 8.86 -21.90
C ILE A 334 23.50 7.98 -20.75
N ARG A 335 23.63 8.55 -19.57
CA ARG A 335 24.00 7.84 -18.34
C ARG A 335 22.98 8.10 -17.26
N LEU A 336 22.32 7.03 -16.80
CA LEU A 336 21.40 7.07 -15.66
C LEU A 336 22.06 6.44 -14.43
N THR A 337 22.11 7.20 -13.36
CA THR A 337 22.56 6.73 -12.04
C THR A 337 21.35 6.61 -11.13
N ALA A 338 21.21 5.46 -10.45
CA ALA A 338 20.23 5.22 -9.39
C ALA A 338 20.91 5.03 -8.04
N VAL A 339 20.37 5.63 -6.98
CA VAL A 339 20.90 5.56 -5.61
C VAL A 339 19.78 5.26 -4.63
N MET A 340 19.99 4.30 -3.75
CA MET A 340 19.09 3.95 -2.64
C MET A 340 19.93 3.72 -1.38
N GLY A 341 19.99 4.71 -0.47
CA GLY A 341 20.90 4.67 0.66
C GLY A 341 22.36 4.52 0.22
N SER A 342 23.01 3.44 0.61
CA SER A 342 24.38 3.11 0.18
C SER A 342 24.44 2.35 -1.15
N LEU A 343 23.33 1.85 -1.64
CA LEU A 343 23.29 1.09 -2.89
C LEU A 343 23.27 2.03 -4.09
N ARG A 344 24.09 1.72 -5.08
CA ARG A 344 24.22 2.52 -6.30
C ARG A 344 24.38 1.62 -7.51
N ASN A 345 23.69 1.98 -8.59
CA ASN A 345 23.91 1.36 -9.90
C ASN A 345 23.86 2.42 -11.02
N VAL A 346 24.52 2.11 -12.12
CA VAL A 346 24.61 3.00 -13.29
C VAL A 346 24.38 2.20 -14.56
N ILE A 347 23.53 2.71 -15.43
CA ILE A 347 23.42 2.22 -16.80
C ILE A 347 23.84 3.29 -17.77
N THR A 348 24.35 2.87 -18.92
CA THR A 348 24.74 3.74 -20.02
C THR A 348 24.10 3.21 -21.31
N LEU A 349 23.53 4.10 -22.09
CA LEU A 349 22.98 3.80 -23.41
C LEU A 349 23.43 4.87 -24.42
N GLN A 350 23.39 4.51 -25.70
CA GLN A 350 23.65 5.42 -26.80
C GLN A 350 22.33 5.75 -27.49
N SER A 351 22.04 7.03 -27.69
CA SER A 351 21.01 7.41 -28.64
C SER A 351 21.62 7.53 -30.04
N MET A 352 20.89 7.01 -31.02
CA MET A 352 21.32 6.92 -32.40
C MET A 352 20.82 8.11 -33.19
N PRO A 353 21.59 8.60 -34.21
CA PRO A 353 21.09 9.62 -35.11
C PRO A 353 19.75 9.23 -35.72
N ALA A 354 18.81 10.14 -35.76
CA ALA A 354 17.52 9.98 -36.42
C ALA A 354 17.43 10.90 -37.64
N ASP A 355 16.82 10.40 -38.73
CA ASP A 355 16.46 11.26 -39.87
C ASP A 355 15.17 12.02 -39.51
N LEU A 356 15.31 13.30 -39.26
CA LEU A 356 14.20 14.18 -38.91
C LEU A 356 13.56 14.85 -40.16
N SER A 357 14.09 14.57 -41.34
CA SER A 357 13.62 15.19 -42.60
C SER A 357 12.17 14.81 -42.97
N PRO A 358 11.63 13.64 -42.64
CA PRO A 358 10.22 13.33 -42.85
C PRO A 358 9.28 14.02 -41.85
N LEU A 359 9.78 14.51 -40.75
CA LEU A 359 9.01 15.25 -39.74
C LEU A 359 8.85 16.68 -40.21
N THR A 360 8.14 16.83 -41.31
CA THR A 360 8.01 18.11 -41.96
C THR A 360 7.02 19.03 -41.28
N ALA A 361 7.31 20.27 -41.46
CA ALA A 361 6.51 21.49 -41.44
C ALA A 361 6.61 22.34 -40.18
N ALA A 362 6.77 21.84 -39.02
CA ALA A 362 7.26 22.61 -37.90
C ALA A 362 8.05 21.67 -37.01
N PRO A 363 9.24 22.03 -36.52
CA PRO A 363 9.83 21.25 -35.46
C PRO A 363 8.78 21.18 -34.36
N LEU A 364 8.30 19.93 -34.07
CA LEU A 364 7.59 19.70 -32.85
C LEU A 364 8.39 20.41 -31.77
N PRO A 365 7.77 21.22 -30.91
CA PRO A 365 8.50 21.85 -29.83
C PRO A 365 9.21 20.73 -29.05
N CYS A 366 10.50 20.56 -29.34
CA CYS A 366 11.36 19.55 -28.71
C CYS A 366 11.59 19.84 -27.23
N ARG A 367 10.96 20.87 -26.74
CA ARG A 367 10.85 21.16 -25.30
C ARG A 367 9.41 21.01 -24.91
N LEU A 368 9.09 19.83 -24.33
CA LEU A 368 8.17 19.93 -23.23
C LEU A 368 8.75 20.98 -22.26
N PRO A 369 7.91 21.82 -21.67
CA PRO A 369 8.37 22.74 -20.63
C PRO A 369 9.33 21.98 -19.72
N ASP A 370 10.45 22.60 -19.38
CA ASP A 370 11.32 22.07 -18.37
C ASP A 370 10.49 21.91 -17.09
N TYR A 371 10.05 20.71 -16.81
CA TYR A 371 9.22 20.43 -15.64
C TYR A 371 9.98 20.69 -14.34
N ALA A 372 11.31 20.64 -14.36
CA ALA A 372 12.12 21.13 -13.25
C ALA A 372 11.99 22.65 -13.09
N ALA A 373 11.81 23.40 -14.19
CA ALA A 373 11.52 24.84 -14.15
C ALA A 373 10.02 25.13 -13.97
N CYS A 374 9.13 24.23 -14.41
CA CYS A 374 7.69 24.36 -14.21
C CYS A 374 7.21 23.81 -12.87
N ALA A 375 7.94 22.88 -12.25
CA ALA A 375 7.58 22.31 -10.95
C ALA A 375 7.39 23.38 -9.85
N PRO A 376 8.23 24.43 -9.73
CA PRO A 376 7.96 25.54 -8.83
C PRO A 376 6.71 26.35 -9.24
N GLN A 377 6.51 26.60 -10.53
CA GLN A 377 5.37 27.36 -11.02
C GLN A 377 4.06 26.59 -10.89
N HIS A 378 4.07 25.27 -11.02
CA HIS A 378 2.91 24.43 -10.73
C HIS A 378 2.66 24.30 -9.23
N ARG A 379 3.70 24.30 -8.40
CA ARG A 379 3.54 24.37 -6.93
C ARG A 379 2.94 25.72 -6.51
N ASP A 380 3.36 26.80 -7.15
CA ASP A 380 2.84 28.15 -6.90
C ASP A 380 1.49 28.40 -7.58
N ALA A 381 1.19 27.71 -8.68
CA ALA A 381 -0.11 27.74 -9.35
C ALA A 381 -1.13 26.76 -8.74
N PHE A 382 -0.72 25.87 -7.86
CA PHE A 382 -1.62 25.25 -6.91
C PHE A 382 -2.09 26.38 -5.98
N VAL A 383 -3.09 27.10 -6.43
CA VAL A 383 -3.85 28.01 -5.56
C VAL A 383 -4.26 27.11 -4.39
N PRO A 384 -3.79 27.38 -3.16
CA PRO A 384 -4.26 26.61 -2.02
C PRO A 384 -5.76 26.67 -2.08
N ILE A 385 -6.43 25.51 -2.17
CA ILE A 385 -7.89 25.45 -2.07
C ILE A 385 -8.19 26.23 -0.79
N PRO A 386 -8.99 27.31 -0.83
CA PRO A 386 -9.31 28.08 0.36
C PRO A 386 -9.69 27.13 1.48
N GLN A 387 -9.23 27.33 2.69
CA GLN A 387 -9.44 26.38 3.81
C GLN A 387 -10.90 25.94 3.97
N ALA A 388 -11.84 26.81 3.64
CA ALA A 388 -13.27 26.51 3.61
C ALA A 388 -13.64 25.50 2.52
N ASP A 389 -12.94 25.50 1.38
CA ASP A 389 -13.17 24.54 0.29
C ASP A 389 -12.30 23.29 0.45
N ALA A 390 -11.14 23.40 1.12
CA ALA A 390 -10.33 22.25 1.49
C ALA A 390 -11.09 21.28 2.40
N ALA A 391 -11.83 21.80 3.38
CA ALA A 391 -12.72 20.99 4.23
C ALA A 391 -13.84 20.31 3.45
N LYS A 392 -14.21 20.86 2.29
CA LYS A 392 -15.26 20.34 1.41
C LYS A 392 -14.76 19.24 0.46
N TYR A 393 -13.45 19.23 0.16
CA TYR A 393 -12.83 18.37 -0.85
C TYR A 393 -11.80 17.38 -0.27
N GLN A 394 -11.73 17.19 1.05
CA GLN A 394 -10.83 16.24 1.72
C GLN A 394 -11.60 15.03 2.28
N PRO A 395 -12.12 14.15 1.43
CA PRO A 395 -12.80 12.93 1.90
C PRO A 395 -11.85 11.99 2.64
N GLU A 396 -10.55 12.06 2.38
CA GLU A 396 -9.52 11.33 3.09
C GLU A 396 -9.29 11.80 4.52
N ASP A 397 -9.57 13.05 4.84
CA ASP A 397 -9.54 13.54 6.21
C ASP A 397 -10.56 12.84 7.10
N LYS A 398 -11.54 12.16 6.50
CA LYS A 398 -12.48 11.32 7.24
C LYS A 398 -11.90 10.02 7.77
N CYS A 399 -10.72 9.63 7.34
CA CYS A 399 -10.06 8.42 7.82
C CYS A 399 -9.07 8.70 8.92
N TYR A 400 -8.50 9.91 8.87
CA TYR A 400 -7.65 10.38 9.95
C TYR A 400 -8.41 11.47 10.66
N THR A 401 -8.48 11.31 11.94
CA THR A 401 -9.02 12.36 12.77
C THR A 401 -8.00 13.46 12.83
N LYS A 402 -8.35 14.60 12.31
CA LYS A 402 -7.56 15.79 12.50
C LYS A 402 -7.74 16.26 13.95
N ILE A 403 -6.63 16.51 14.64
CA ILE A 403 -6.65 17.07 16.00
C ILE A 403 -6.23 18.53 15.89
N LEU A 404 -7.06 19.41 16.40
CA LEU A 404 -6.78 20.85 16.43
C LEU A 404 -6.73 21.33 17.88
N VAL A 405 -5.65 21.99 18.25
CA VAL A 405 -5.51 22.70 19.52
C VAL A 405 -5.66 24.19 19.23
N ASN A 406 -6.76 24.81 19.69
CA ASN A 406 -7.14 26.19 19.36
C ASN A 406 -7.05 26.48 17.85
N GLY A 407 -7.62 25.57 17.05
CA GLY A 407 -7.65 25.68 15.59
C GLY A 407 -6.35 25.36 14.85
N GLN A 408 -5.28 25.00 15.56
CA GLN A 408 -3.98 24.64 14.96
C GLN A 408 -3.65 23.18 15.19
N GLU A 409 -3.17 22.51 14.14
CA GLU A 409 -2.76 21.12 14.20
C GLU A 409 -1.40 20.98 14.91
N PRO A 410 -1.26 20.13 15.94
CA PRO A 410 0.04 19.83 16.54
C PRO A 410 0.94 19.10 15.56
N ASP A 411 2.25 19.35 15.64
CA ASP A 411 3.23 18.54 14.90
C ASP A 411 3.31 17.14 15.52
N THR A 412 2.60 16.21 14.93
CA THR A 412 2.55 14.82 15.41
C THR A 412 3.76 13.98 14.96
N ARG A 413 4.76 14.59 14.31
CA ARG A 413 5.96 13.91 13.79
C ARG A 413 5.62 12.73 12.88
N GLY A 414 4.55 12.90 12.08
CA GLY A 414 4.08 11.90 11.13
C GLY A 414 3.16 10.82 11.72
N VAL A 415 2.90 10.83 13.03
CA VAL A 415 1.95 9.92 13.67
C VAL A 415 0.52 10.40 13.41
N ARG A 416 -0.32 9.54 12.92
CA ARG A 416 -1.71 9.85 12.61
C ARG A 416 -2.66 9.53 13.73
N SER A 417 -3.65 10.37 13.83
CA SER A 417 -4.76 10.15 14.73
C SER A 417 -5.90 9.46 14.00
N VAL A 418 -6.53 8.51 14.65
CA VAL A 418 -7.66 7.74 14.12
C VAL A 418 -8.83 7.82 15.09
N ASN A 419 -10.04 7.82 14.55
CA ASN A 419 -11.24 7.69 15.36
C ASN A 419 -11.79 6.28 15.25
N GLU A 420 -11.87 5.60 16.36
CA GLU A 420 -12.50 4.30 16.51
C GLU A 420 -13.75 4.47 17.38
N ASN A 421 -14.93 4.41 16.75
CA ASN A 421 -16.23 4.50 17.43
C ASN A 421 -16.41 5.72 18.38
N GLY A 422 -15.92 6.88 17.95
CA GLY A 422 -15.98 8.10 18.74
C GLY A 422 -14.80 8.30 19.71
N ARG A 423 -13.85 7.36 19.71
CA ARG A 423 -12.61 7.40 20.49
C ARG A 423 -11.46 7.80 19.58
N VAL A 424 -10.83 8.91 19.87
CA VAL A 424 -9.72 9.43 19.06
C VAL A 424 -8.40 8.97 19.63
N TRP A 425 -7.64 8.25 18.84
CA TRP A 425 -6.27 7.79 19.13
C TRP A 425 -5.26 8.67 18.42
N GLY A 426 -4.22 9.11 19.11
CA GLY A 426 -3.22 10.00 18.52
C GLY A 426 -1.93 10.08 19.34
N ALA A 427 -0.93 10.77 18.75
CA ALA A 427 0.37 11.03 19.37
C ALA A 427 0.23 11.98 20.57
N VAL A 428 -0.09 11.43 21.71
CA VAL A 428 -0.51 12.22 22.88
C VAL A 428 0.58 13.17 23.38
N LEU A 429 1.86 12.77 23.35
CA LEU A 429 2.96 13.63 23.80
C LEU A 429 3.07 14.90 22.94
N CYS A 430 2.88 14.79 21.62
CA CYS A 430 2.89 15.94 20.71
C CYS A 430 1.71 16.89 20.99
N ILE A 431 0.55 16.34 21.36
CA ILE A 431 -0.62 17.12 21.76
C ILE A 431 -0.34 17.85 23.09
N LEU A 432 0.26 17.16 24.06
CA LEU A 432 0.64 17.77 25.35
C LEU A 432 1.71 18.84 25.16
N GLU A 433 2.74 18.61 24.33
CA GLU A 433 3.74 19.62 23.96
C GLU A 433 3.04 20.88 23.39
N ARG A 434 2.10 20.70 22.48
CA ARG A 434 1.34 21.81 21.90
C ARG A 434 0.49 22.53 22.95
N LEU A 435 -0.19 21.79 23.81
CA LEU A 435 -0.98 22.39 24.90
C LEU A 435 -0.12 23.19 25.89
N GLN A 436 1.08 22.71 26.22
CA GLN A 436 2.01 23.46 27.07
C GLN A 436 2.45 24.78 26.45
N THR A 437 2.46 24.94 25.13
CA THR A 437 2.74 26.26 24.52
C THR A 437 1.59 27.23 24.63
N VAL A 438 0.37 26.74 24.87
CA VAL A 438 -0.85 27.58 24.95
C VAL A 438 -1.27 27.84 26.40
N ILE A 439 -1.18 26.82 27.24
CA ILE A 439 -1.56 26.86 28.68
C ILE A 439 -0.42 26.31 29.56
N PRO A 440 0.75 26.97 29.64
CA PRO A 440 1.97 26.40 30.21
C PRO A 440 1.83 26.04 31.70
N ASP A 441 1.00 26.74 32.43
CA ASP A 441 0.83 26.59 33.88
C ASP A 441 -0.35 25.68 34.27
N ALA A 442 -1.16 25.25 33.31
CA ALA A 442 -2.38 24.44 33.57
C ALA A 442 -2.09 23.00 33.97
N PHE A 443 -0.96 22.46 33.51
CA PHE A 443 -0.57 21.11 33.80
C PHE A 443 0.94 20.89 33.63
N ARG A 444 1.41 19.78 34.18
CA ARG A 444 2.75 19.23 33.94
C ARG A 444 2.64 17.75 33.68
N TYR A 445 3.53 17.19 32.88
CA TYR A 445 3.59 15.76 32.66
C TYR A 445 5.03 15.23 32.69
N ASP A 446 5.17 13.97 33.00
CA ASP A 446 6.41 13.22 32.94
C ASP A 446 6.18 11.97 32.08
N TRP A 447 7.09 11.73 31.16
CA TRP A 447 7.08 10.53 30.31
C TRP A 447 8.31 9.69 30.59
N ASN A 448 8.11 8.55 31.23
CA ASN A 448 9.14 7.53 31.44
C ASN A 448 9.14 6.54 30.28
N ALA A 449 9.96 6.77 29.26
CA ALA A 449 10.04 5.90 28.07
C ALA A 449 10.50 4.47 28.39
N ALA A 450 11.40 4.30 29.37
CA ALA A 450 11.91 2.98 29.75
C ALA A 450 10.86 2.12 30.46
N GLY A 451 9.99 2.78 31.24
CA GLY A 451 8.87 2.12 31.94
C GLY A 451 7.57 2.13 31.14
N GLY A 452 7.49 2.87 30.02
CA GLY A 452 6.26 3.05 29.25
C GLY A 452 5.13 3.73 30.01
N CYS A 453 5.46 4.65 30.93
CA CYS A 453 4.49 5.26 31.84
C CYS A 453 4.43 6.78 31.62
N LEU A 454 3.23 7.31 31.39
CA LEU A 454 2.92 8.74 31.34
C LEU A 454 2.22 9.12 32.66
N THR A 455 2.74 10.15 33.32
CA THR A 455 2.10 10.76 34.48
C THR A 455 1.78 12.23 34.17
N LEU A 456 0.53 12.65 34.38
CA LEU A 456 0.05 14.01 34.16
C LEU A 456 -0.52 14.55 35.48
N HIS A 457 -0.20 15.79 35.76
CA HIS A 457 -0.73 16.52 36.93
C HIS A 457 -1.44 17.78 36.47
N SER A 458 -2.70 17.94 36.81
CA SER A 458 -3.50 19.13 36.47
C SER A 458 -4.65 19.33 37.48
N GLY A 459 -4.90 20.56 37.90
CA GLY A 459 -6.03 20.90 38.77
C GLY A 459 -6.06 20.17 40.12
N GLY A 460 -4.91 19.72 40.64
CA GLY A 460 -4.81 18.92 41.86
C GLY A 460 -5.00 17.42 41.65
N HIS A 461 -5.26 16.98 40.42
CA HIS A 461 -5.42 15.57 40.05
C HIS A 461 -4.14 15.01 39.45
N THR A 462 -3.96 13.70 39.62
CA THR A 462 -2.88 12.93 39.00
C THR A 462 -3.49 11.86 38.12
N VAL A 463 -3.10 11.86 36.82
CA VAL A 463 -3.50 10.86 35.84
C VAL A 463 -2.29 10.06 35.41
N THR A 464 -2.38 8.73 35.47
CA THR A 464 -1.31 7.83 35.07
C THR A 464 -1.81 6.90 33.97
N ALA A 465 -1.05 6.79 32.88
CA ALA A 465 -1.29 5.86 31.77
C ALA A 465 -0.08 4.97 31.55
N GLN A 466 -0.32 3.68 31.34
CA GLN A 466 0.72 2.68 31.11
C GLN A 466 0.57 2.07 29.72
N VAL A 467 1.65 1.95 28.98
CA VAL A 467 1.69 1.22 27.71
C VAL A 467 1.23 -0.24 27.94
N GLY A 468 0.34 -0.69 27.09
CA GLY A 468 -0.23 -2.06 27.18
C GLY A 468 -1.34 -2.25 28.22
N VAL A 469 -1.81 -1.17 28.87
CA VAL A 469 -2.87 -1.24 29.91
C VAL A 469 -4.11 -0.49 29.43
N THR A 470 -5.28 -1.10 29.51
CA THR A 470 -6.56 -0.60 28.97
C THR A 470 -7.26 0.44 29.86
N HIS A 471 -6.64 0.96 30.90
CA HIS A 471 -7.22 1.96 31.78
C HIS A 471 -6.21 3.04 32.17
N LEU A 472 -6.72 4.25 32.42
CA LEU A 472 -6.02 5.31 33.13
C LEU A 472 -6.26 5.17 34.62
N LEU A 473 -5.30 5.57 35.44
CA LEU A 473 -5.53 5.80 36.86
C LEU A 473 -5.69 7.31 37.07
N VAL A 474 -6.87 7.74 37.52
CA VAL A 474 -7.14 9.12 37.93
C VAL A 474 -7.25 9.13 39.43
N ASP A 475 -6.28 9.73 40.12
CA ASP A 475 -6.15 9.71 41.58
C ASP A 475 -6.25 8.27 42.16
N GLY A 476 -5.65 7.33 41.45
CA GLY A 476 -5.64 5.91 41.83
C GLY A 476 -6.92 5.14 41.48
N LYS A 477 -7.92 5.76 40.83
CA LYS A 477 -9.14 5.09 40.37
C LYS A 477 -9.05 4.76 38.88
N GLU A 478 -9.46 3.57 38.52
CA GLU A 478 -9.46 3.12 37.12
C GLU A 478 -10.53 3.83 36.28
N ASN A 479 -10.11 4.35 35.14
CA ASN A 479 -10.95 4.84 34.05
C ASN A 479 -10.62 4.04 32.79
N LEU A 480 -11.58 3.31 32.26
CA LEU A 480 -11.41 2.43 31.13
C LEU A 480 -11.19 3.24 29.84
N MET A 481 -10.20 2.84 29.05
CA MET A 481 -10.00 3.22 27.66
C MET A 481 -10.51 2.11 26.73
N ASP A 482 -10.79 2.44 25.49
CA ASP A 482 -11.29 1.47 24.51
C ASP A 482 -10.17 0.64 23.84
N GLY A 483 -8.95 0.72 24.38
CA GLY A 483 -7.77 0.00 23.91
C GLY A 483 -6.55 0.26 24.79
N GLN A 484 -5.42 -0.26 24.36
CA GLN A 484 -4.15 -0.12 25.08
C GLN A 484 -3.27 0.94 24.43
N PRO A 485 -2.70 1.89 25.21
CA PRO A 485 -1.63 2.73 24.70
C PRO A 485 -0.45 1.91 24.16
N TYR A 486 0.15 2.37 23.09
CA TYR A 486 1.29 1.69 22.47
C TYR A 486 2.34 2.69 22.01
N LEU A 487 3.55 2.20 21.77
CA LEU A 487 4.63 2.96 21.12
C LEU A 487 4.69 2.61 19.63
N THR A 488 4.85 3.63 18.79
CA THR A 488 5.21 3.40 17.38
C THR A 488 6.67 2.94 17.27
N ALA A 489 7.08 2.49 16.10
CA ALA A 489 8.48 2.11 15.83
C ALA A 489 9.46 3.27 16.10
N GLU A 490 9.01 4.52 15.88
CA GLU A 490 9.77 5.75 16.14
C GLU A 490 9.70 6.21 17.61
N GLY A 491 9.04 5.45 18.47
CA GLY A 491 8.94 5.71 19.90
C GLY A 491 7.88 6.74 20.29
N ALA A 492 6.94 7.09 19.43
CA ALA A 492 5.84 7.97 19.77
C ALA A 492 4.76 7.23 20.58
N LEU A 493 4.31 7.83 21.67
CA LEU A 493 3.21 7.29 22.48
C LEU A 493 1.87 7.61 21.82
N VAL A 494 1.17 6.57 21.39
CA VAL A 494 -0.21 6.65 20.88
C VAL A 494 -1.18 6.14 21.93
N MET A 495 -2.16 6.95 22.26
CA MET A 495 -3.22 6.59 23.19
C MET A 495 -4.52 7.33 22.90
N GLU A 496 -5.59 6.96 23.60
CA GLU A 496 -6.89 7.61 23.48
C GLU A 496 -6.85 9.05 24.00
N VAL A 497 -6.94 10.01 23.09
CA VAL A 497 -6.86 11.45 23.37
C VAL A 497 -8.07 11.90 24.19
N ASN A 498 -9.27 11.41 23.85
CA ASN A 498 -10.50 11.73 24.55
C ASN A 498 -10.50 11.24 26.01
N ALA A 499 -9.72 10.23 26.34
CA ALA A 499 -9.61 9.73 27.70
C ALA A 499 -8.67 10.59 28.56
N LEU A 500 -7.61 11.15 27.98
CA LEU A 500 -6.59 11.89 28.73
C LEU A 500 -6.88 13.39 28.83
N ILE A 501 -7.16 14.05 27.69
CA ILE A 501 -7.22 15.52 27.61
C ILE A 501 -8.29 16.15 28.51
N PRO A 502 -9.48 15.55 28.73
CA PRO A 502 -10.48 16.10 29.65
C PRO A 502 -10.01 16.25 31.10
N HIS A 503 -8.92 15.60 31.48
CA HIS A 503 -8.31 15.76 32.83
C HIS A 503 -7.35 16.94 32.94
N ILE A 504 -7.12 17.68 31.85
CA ILE A 504 -6.33 18.92 31.88
C ILE A 504 -7.28 20.08 32.14
N THR A 505 -7.06 20.79 33.25
CA THR A 505 -7.87 21.94 33.65
C THR A 505 -7.83 23.02 32.57
N GLY A 506 -8.99 23.61 32.27
CA GLY A 506 -9.12 24.63 31.23
C GLY A 506 -9.11 24.09 29.81
N THR A 507 -9.27 22.79 29.62
CA THR A 507 -9.44 22.20 28.27
C THR A 507 -10.85 21.69 28.06
N ARG A 508 -11.33 21.81 26.82
CA ARG A 508 -12.58 21.21 26.34
C ARG A 508 -12.32 20.49 25.06
N THR A 509 -12.83 19.27 24.92
CA THR A 509 -12.75 18.48 23.69
C THR A 509 -14.12 18.43 23.02
N GLN A 510 -14.14 18.62 21.71
CA GLN A 510 -15.33 18.46 20.88
C GLN A 510 -14.96 17.73 19.59
N TYR A 511 -15.63 16.62 19.33
CA TYR A 511 -15.48 15.86 18.09
C TYR A 511 -16.59 16.24 17.11
N ASP A 512 -16.19 16.54 15.87
CA ASP A 512 -17.08 16.82 14.74
C ASP A 512 -17.02 15.64 13.77
N ASP A 513 -18.06 14.83 13.78
CA ASP A 513 -18.19 13.61 12.97
C ASP A 513 -18.34 13.88 11.47
N LYS A 514 -18.80 15.08 11.10
CA LYS A 514 -19.00 15.45 9.68
C LYS A 514 -17.70 15.65 8.94
N VAL A 515 -16.69 16.17 9.63
CA VAL A 515 -15.38 16.49 9.07
C VAL A 515 -14.25 15.66 9.70
N ASN A 516 -14.57 14.77 10.62
CA ASN A 516 -13.62 13.93 11.37
C ASN A 516 -12.53 14.73 12.08
N VAL A 517 -12.92 15.74 12.84
CA VAL A 517 -12.01 16.63 13.55
C VAL A 517 -12.27 16.58 15.06
N LEU A 518 -11.24 16.33 15.84
CA LEU A 518 -11.25 16.56 17.29
C LEU A 518 -10.69 17.95 17.57
N ARG A 519 -11.51 18.82 18.14
CA ARG A 519 -11.10 20.15 18.62
C ARG A 519 -10.78 20.08 20.08
N ILE A 520 -9.65 20.63 20.45
CA ILE A 520 -9.22 20.85 21.84
C ILE A 520 -9.13 22.37 21.99
N GLU A 521 -10.08 22.91 22.70
CA GLU A 521 -10.14 24.36 23.00
C GLU A 521 -9.66 24.60 24.43
N THR A 522 -8.94 25.69 24.63
CA THR A 522 -8.48 26.14 25.98
C THR A 522 -9.24 27.38 26.38
N GLU A 523 -9.60 27.48 27.67
CA GLU A 523 -10.26 28.65 28.26
C GLU A 523 -9.31 29.82 28.44
#